data_71897367abecf837f545a97b0afd0391
#
_entry.id   71897367abecf837f545a97b0afd0391
#
_cell.length_a   1.000
_cell.length_b   1.000
_cell.length_c   1.000
_cell.angle_alpha   90.00
_cell.angle_beta   90.00
_cell.angle_gamma   90.00
#
_symmetry.space_group_name_H-M   'P 1'
#
loop_
_entity.id
_entity.type
_entity.pdbx_description
1 polymer ?
#
loop_
_entity_poly.entity_id
_entity_poly.type
_entity_poly.pdbx_seq_one_letter_code
_entity_poly.pdbx_strand_id
1 'polypeptide(L)'
;LRPGRFNEKILIPLPDDAARRVIIEKQLHDVPVDDTVSIDEIVKLTDGFNGADVVEFCDQLKTGPIVRSIDNKTNNEKVTPADVESTAKRVKSSVSEEDIALLEEFENGNA
;
A
#
# COMPACT_ATOMS: atom_id res chain seq x y z
N LEU A 1 -24.30 -5.41 -13.55
CA LEU A 1 -23.85 -5.96 -12.37
C LEU A 1 -24.86 -6.85 -11.82
N ARG A 2 -24.42 -7.92 -11.57
CA ARG A 2 -25.23 -8.62 -10.72
C ARG A 2 -25.08 -8.05 -9.37
N PRO A 3 -26.12 -7.62 -8.79
CA PRO A 3 -26.04 -6.86 -7.56
C PRO A 3 -25.26 -7.58 -6.45
N GLY A 4 -25.37 -8.86 -6.38
CA GLY A 4 -24.76 -9.56 -5.26
C GLY A 4 -23.26 -9.59 -5.27
N ARG A 5 -22.64 -9.39 -6.41
CA ARG A 5 -21.19 -9.61 -6.49
C ARG A 5 -20.38 -8.54 -5.85
N PHE A 6 -20.75 -7.28 -5.98
CA PHE A 6 -19.96 -6.24 -5.38
C PHE A 6 -20.11 -6.26 -3.86
N ASN A 7 -21.19 -6.81 -3.37
CA ASN A 7 -21.37 -6.95 -1.94
C ASN A 7 -20.34 -7.89 -1.34
N GLU A 8 -19.98 -8.93 -2.06
CA GLU A 8 -18.95 -9.84 -1.60
C GLU A 8 -17.63 -9.13 -1.40
N LYS A 9 -17.28 -8.26 -2.34
CA LYS A 9 -16.06 -7.51 -2.27
C LYS A 9 -16.03 -6.58 -1.05
N ILE A 10 -17.16 -5.98 -0.74
CA ILE A 10 -17.27 -5.05 0.38
C ILE A 10 -17.11 -5.77 1.72
N LEU A 11 -17.50 -7.03 1.78
CA LEU A 11 -17.46 -7.78 3.03
C LEU A 11 -16.07 -8.30 3.41
N ILE A 12 -15.07 -8.08 2.57
CA ILE A 12 -13.70 -8.47 2.90
C ILE A 12 -13.09 -7.38 3.78
N PRO A 13 -12.70 -7.71 5.02
CA PRO A 13 -12.11 -6.72 5.92
C PRO A 13 -10.80 -6.17 5.37
N LEU A 14 -10.50 -4.93 5.69
CA LEU A 14 -9.23 -4.33 5.33
C LEU A 14 -8.13 -4.83 6.26
N PRO A 15 -6.90 -4.98 5.77
CA PRO A 15 -5.79 -5.37 6.62
C PRO A 15 -5.50 -4.28 7.64
N ASP A 16 -5.21 -4.69 8.87
CA ASP A 16 -4.83 -3.76 9.92
C ASP A 16 -3.35 -3.39 9.76
N ASP A 17 -2.84 -2.59 10.70
CA ASP A 17 -1.45 -2.14 10.65
C ASP A 17 -0.47 -3.30 10.60
N ALA A 18 -0.70 -4.31 11.43
CA ALA A 18 0.21 -5.46 11.48
C ALA A 18 0.20 -6.23 10.17
N ALA A 19 -0.97 -6.42 9.58
CA ALA A 19 -1.09 -7.13 8.31
C ALA A 19 -0.43 -6.35 7.18
N ARG A 20 -0.63 -5.03 7.15
CA ARG A 20 0.01 -4.20 6.13
C ARG A 20 1.52 -4.21 6.27
N ARG A 21 2.02 -4.20 7.50
CA ARG A 21 3.47 -4.29 7.74
C ARG A 21 4.04 -5.57 7.14
N VAL A 22 3.38 -6.69 7.34
CA VAL A 22 3.83 -7.96 6.77
C VAL A 22 3.91 -7.88 5.25
N ILE A 23 2.88 -7.31 4.62
CA ILE A 23 2.86 -7.16 3.17
C ILE A 23 4.01 -6.28 2.70
N ILE A 24 4.19 -5.14 3.35
CA ILE A 24 5.24 -4.18 2.99
C ILE A 24 6.62 -4.80 3.14
N GLU A 25 6.88 -5.45 4.26
CA GLU A 25 8.17 -6.07 4.50
C GLU A 25 8.46 -7.15 3.46
N LYS A 26 7.44 -7.92 3.10
CA LYS A 26 7.60 -8.96 2.11
C LYS A 26 7.89 -8.39 0.72
N GLN A 27 7.18 -7.32 0.36
CA GLN A 27 7.37 -6.68 -0.94
C GLN A 27 8.73 -6.01 -1.06
N LEU A 28 9.27 -5.52 0.03
CA LEU A 28 10.54 -4.79 0.03
C LEU A 28 11.72 -5.65 0.49
N HIS A 29 11.50 -6.94 0.71
CA HIS A 29 12.52 -7.84 1.26
C HIS A 29 13.84 -7.81 0.47
N ASP A 30 13.76 -7.86 -0.86
CA ASP A 30 14.93 -7.87 -1.72
C ASP A 30 15.24 -6.50 -2.33
N VAL A 31 14.62 -5.47 -1.81
CA VAL A 31 14.75 -4.11 -2.36
C VAL A 31 15.66 -3.29 -1.45
N PRO A 32 16.72 -2.68 -1.99
CA PRO A 32 17.54 -1.79 -1.17
C PRO A 32 16.72 -0.60 -0.70
N VAL A 33 16.74 -0.35 0.59
CA VAL A 33 15.98 0.73 1.21
C VAL A 33 16.93 1.55 2.06
N ASP A 34 16.90 2.87 1.91
CA ASP A 34 17.74 3.77 2.68
C ASP A 34 17.39 3.68 4.16
N ASP A 35 18.40 3.79 5.01
CA ASP A 35 18.23 3.68 6.46
C ASP A 35 17.28 4.74 7.03
N THR A 36 17.11 5.83 6.32
CA THR A 36 16.22 6.90 6.76
C THR A 36 14.76 6.65 6.43
N VAL A 37 14.46 5.59 5.66
CA VAL A 37 13.09 5.20 5.34
C VAL A 37 12.53 4.38 6.49
N SER A 38 11.36 4.75 6.99
CA SER A 38 10.70 4.05 8.07
C SER A 38 9.56 3.19 7.54
N ILE A 39 9.59 1.91 7.85
CA ILE A 39 8.48 1.01 7.52
C ILE A 39 7.22 1.45 8.25
N ASP A 40 7.36 1.94 9.47
CA ASP A 40 6.22 2.44 10.24
C ASP A 40 5.50 3.57 9.51
N GLU A 41 6.24 4.44 8.85
CA GLU A 41 5.64 5.53 8.10
C GLU A 41 4.87 5.00 6.90
N ILE A 42 5.42 4.01 6.21
CA ILE A 42 4.73 3.38 5.07
C ILE A 42 3.43 2.74 5.54
N VAL A 43 3.47 2.09 6.70
CA VAL A 43 2.27 1.48 7.28
C VAL A 43 1.19 2.55 7.51
N LYS A 44 1.59 3.70 8.05
CA LYS A 44 0.66 4.79 8.28
C LYS A 44 0.10 5.36 6.98
N LEU A 45 0.95 5.50 5.97
CA LEU A 45 0.55 6.08 4.69
C LEU A 45 -0.42 5.17 3.92
N THR A 46 -0.45 3.89 4.25
CA THR A 46 -1.33 2.92 3.61
C THR A 46 -2.57 2.62 4.44
N ASP A 47 -2.86 3.44 5.44
CA ASP A 47 -4.07 3.25 6.24
C ASP A 47 -5.30 3.29 5.34
N GLY A 48 -6.19 2.34 5.52
CA GLY A 48 -7.39 2.24 4.70
C GLY A 48 -7.18 1.54 3.36
N PHE A 49 -5.97 1.12 3.05
CA PHE A 49 -5.68 0.39 1.80
C PHE A 49 -6.08 -1.07 1.95
N ASN A 50 -6.57 -1.67 0.86
CA ASN A 50 -6.71 -3.11 0.82
C ASN A 50 -5.36 -3.74 0.44
N GLY A 51 -5.28 -5.08 0.46
CA GLY A 51 -4.02 -5.75 0.18
C GLY A 51 -3.44 -5.43 -1.19
N ALA A 52 -4.29 -5.37 -2.21
CA ALA A 52 -3.85 -5.06 -3.56
C ALA A 52 -3.30 -3.64 -3.66
N ASP A 53 -3.93 -2.70 -2.96
CA ASP A 53 -3.46 -1.31 -2.94
C ASP A 53 -2.10 -1.19 -2.27
N VAL A 54 -1.86 -1.96 -1.20
CA VAL A 54 -0.57 -1.96 -0.52
C VAL A 54 0.52 -2.49 -1.46
N VAL A 55 0.23 -3.55 -2.19
CA VAL A 55 1.17 -4.10 -3.16
C VAL A 55 1.46 -3.07 -4.25
N GLU A 56 0.43 -2.40 -4.75
CA GLU A 56 0.59 -1.35 -5.76
C GLU A 56 1.48 -0.23 -5.25
N PHE A 57 1.27 0.20 -4.00
CA PHE A 57 2.10 1.22 -3.38
C PHE A 57 3.57 0.79 -3.39
N CYS A 58 3.84 -0.44 -2.99
CA CYS A 58 5.20 -0.95 -2.95
C CYS A 58 5.80 -1.07 -4.35
N ASP A 59 5.02 -1.49 -5.34
CA ASP A 59 5.49 -1.57 -6.71
C ASP A 59 5.87 -0.20 -7.25
N GLN A 60 5.05 0.81 -7.00
CA GLN A 60 5.35 2.18 -7.40
C GLN A 60 6.59 2.71 -6.68
N LEU A 61 6.73 2.34 -5.42
CA LEU A 61 7.87 2.76 -4.62
C LEU A 61 9.19 2.26 -5.22
N LYS A 62 9.19 1.06 -5.76
CA LYS A 62 10.38 0.47 -6.37
C LYS A 62 10.77 1.15 -7.68
N THR A 63 9.85 1.84 -8.32
CA THR A 63 10.08 2.47 -9.62
C THR A 63 11.15 3.56 -9.55
N GLY A 64 11.17 4.35 -8.48
CA GLY A 64 12.15 5.43 -8.35
C GLY A 64 13.60 4.95 -8.46
N PRO A 65 14.01 4.01 -7.60
CA PRO A 65 15.37 3.48 -7.69
C PRO A 65 15.69 2.83 -9.03
N ILE A 66 14.71 2.14 -9.62
CA ILE A 66 14.94 1.48 -10.93
C ILE A 66 15.23 2.53 -11.99
N VAL A 67 14.43 3.58 -12.05
CA VAL A 67 14.63 4.65 -13.04
C VAL A 67 15.97 5.34 -12.83
N ARG A 68 16.32 5.66 -11.57
CA ARG A 68 17.61 6.30 -11.28
C ARG A 68 18.78 5.40 -11.64
N SER A 69 18.65 4.09 -11.41
CA SER A 69 19.70 3.14 -11.78
C SER A 69 19.96 3.16 -13.29
N ILE A 70 18.90 3.23 -14.08
CA ILE A 70 19.01 3.28 -15.52
C ILE A 70 19.64 4.62 -15.96
N ASP A 71 19.13 5.72 -15.44
CA ASP A 71 19.59 7.06 -15.82
C ASP A 71 21.04 7.30 -15.44
N ASN A 72 21.45 6.84 -14.28
CA ASN A 72 22.80 7.07 -13.76
C ASN A 72 23.74 5.89 -14.01
N LYS A 73 23.26 4.84 -14.64
CA LYS A 73 24.05 3.63 -14.93
C LYS A 73 24.67 3.07 -13.67
N THR A 74 23.87 3.00 -12.60
CA THR A 74 24.31 2.46 -11.30
C THR A 74 23.49 1.24 -10.94
N ASN A 75 23.94 0.52 -9.92
CA ASN A 75 23.21 -0.64 -9.39
C ASN A 75 22.92 -0.46 -7.90
N ASN A 76 23.18 0.72 -7.37
CA ASN A 76 23.16 0.93 -5.92
C ASN A 76 22.03 1.84 -5.45
N GLU A 77 21.09 2.13 -6.32
CA GLU A 77 20.01 3.03 -5.94
C GLU A 77 19.09 2.37 -4.92
N LYS A 78 18.68 3.16 -3.95
CA LYS A 78 17.83 2.69 -2.85
C LYS A 78 16.53 3.49 -2.83
N VAL A 79 15.51 2.89 -2.24
CA VAL A 79 14.28 3.62 -1.93
C VAL A 79 14.63 4.69 -0.90
N THR A 80 14.28 5.94 -1.18
CA THR A 80 14.55 7.07 -0.30
C THR A 80 13.26 7.62 0.30
N PRO A 81 13.34 8.45 1.35
CA PRO A 81 12.13 9.10 1.88
C PRO A 81 11.40 9.92 0.83
N ALA A 82 12.13 10.52 -0.12
CA ALA A 82 11.51 11.26 -1.22
C ALA A 82 10.68 10.34 -2.10
N ASP A 83 11.14 9.11 -2.32
CA ASP A 83 10.38 8.12 -3.09
C ASP A 83 9.07 7.78 -2.36
N VAL A 84 9.14 7.62 -1.05
CA VAL A 84 7.97 7.31 -0.23
C VAL A 84 6.95 8.45 -0.34
N GLU A 85 7.41 9.69 -0.19
CA GLU A 85 6.53 10.85 -0.26
C GLU A 85 5.89 10.98 -1.64
N SER A 86 6.68 10.85 -2.69
CA SER A 86 6.20 10.93 -4.05
C SER A 86 5.16 9.84 -4.35
N THR A 87 5.43 8.62 -3.88
CA THR A 87 4.51 7.51 -4.07
C THR A 87 3.20 7.75 -3.33
N ALA A 88 3.28 8.28 -2.12
CA ALA A 88 2.09 8.57 -1.32
C ALA A 88 1.18 9.57 -2.02
N LYS A 89 1.74 10.48 -2.81
CA LYS A 89 0.94 11.44 -3.56
C LYS A 89 0.26 10.81 -4.77
N ARG A 90 0.83 9.77 -5.33
CA ARG A 90 0.32 9.14 -6.55
C ARG A 90 -0.62 7.98 -6.29
N VAL A 91 -0.35 7.19 -5.28
CA VAL A 91 -1.12 5.97 -5.02
C VAL A 91 -2.10 6.22 -3.89
N LYS A 92 -3.37 6.06 -4.19
CA LYS A 92 -4.44 6.25 -3.21
C LYS A 92 -5.20 4.95 -3.03
N SER A 93 -5.91 4.85 -1.92
CA SER A 93 -6.76 3.70 -1.66
C SER A 93 -7.83 3.60 -2.76
N SER A 94 -8.08 2.39 -3.22
CA SER A 94 -9.19 2.14 -4.14
C SER A 94 -10.49 1.95 -3.38
N VAL A 95 -10.43 1.89 -2.04
CA VAL A 95 -11.60 1.68 -1.19
C VAL A 95 -12.22 3.04 -0.88
N SER A 96 -13.48 3.21 -1.20
CA SER A 96 -14.19 4.46 -0.96
C SER A 96 -14.58 4.61 0.51
N GLU A 97 -14.90 5.84 0.91
CA GLU A 97 -15.39 6.08 2.25
C GLU A 97 -16.68 5.33 2.52
N GLU A 98 -17.53 5.20 1.49
CA GLU A 98 -18.75 4.44 1.62
C GLU A 98 -18.47 2.97 1.87
N ASP A 99 -17.48 2.42 1.19
CA ASP A 99 -17.08 1.03 1.39
C ASP A 99 -16.55 0.82 2.79
N ILE A 100 -15.78 1.76 3.30
CA ILE A 100 -15.22 1.69 4.64
C ILE A 100 -16.35 1.72 5.67
N ALA A 101 -17.30 2.60 5.50
CA ALA A 101 -18.44 2.71 6.40
C ALA A 101 -19.25 1.41 6.42
N LEU A 102 -19.42 0.79 5.26
CA LEU A 102 -20.15 -0.44 5.15
C LEU A 102 -19.43 -1.58 5.87
N LEU A 103 -18.11 -1.63 5.73
CA LEU A 103 -17.31 -2.64 6.42
C LEU A 103 -17.38 -2.46 7.93
N GLU A 104 -17.36 -1.22 8.40
CA GLU A 104 -17.47 -0.94 9.82
C GLU A 104 -18.81 -1.38 10.38
N GLU A 105 -19.90 -1.12 9.66
CA GLU A 105 -21.21 -1.57 10.07
C GLU A 105 -21.26 -3.10 10.15
N PHE A 106 -20.68 -3.75 9.17
CA PHE A 106 -20.67 -5.21 9.15
C PHE A 106 -19.88 -5.79 10.32
N GLU A 107 -18.70 -5.21 10.58
CA GLU A 107 -17.85 -5.66 11.66
C GLU A 107 -18.46 -5.42 13.04
N ASN A 108 -19.30 -4.40 13.13
CA ASN A 108 -19.99 -4.10 14.38
C ASN A 108 -21.27 -4.91 14.57
N GLY A 109 -21.55 -5.81 13.64
CA GLY A 109 -22.72 -6.66 13.77
C GLY A 109 -24.03 -6.01 13.37
N ASN A 110 -23.96 -4.92 12.63
CA ASN A 110 -25.16 -4.21 12.19
C ASN A 110 -25.69 -4.70 10.85
N ALA A 111 -25.02 -5.64 10.27
CA ALA A 111 -25.39 -6.13 8.95
C ALA A 111 -26.61 -7.05 9.02
#